data_4773fca6e60caa4d1889493b465a8d12
#
_entry.id   4773fca6e60caa4d1889493b465a8d12
#
_cell.length_a   1.000
_cell.length_b   1.000
_cell.length_c   1.000
_cell.angle_alpha   90.00
_cell.angle_beta   90.00
_cell.angle_gamma   90.00
#
_symmetry.space_group_name_H-M   'P 1'
#
loop_
_entity.id
_entity.type
_entity.pdbx_description
1 polymer ?
#
loop_
_entity_poly.entity_id
_entity_poly.type
_entity_poly.pdbx_seq_one_letter_code
_entity_poly.pdbx_strand_id
1 'polypeptide(L)'
;MDNLDQIVSEAQSAFAAISDPDALEQVKARFLGKSGQITELLKGLGKLPAEEKKTAGAAINVAKTAVEAALNERREAIRKAALDARLAEEALDVTLPGRAETRGGLHPVTRTLERIESLFASIGFEVADGPEIEEDFFNFTAMNTPEDHPARSMHDTFYLQNPDGSLADKVLLRTHTSPIQARYMQAHVKCYGHLEKMPEIRIIAPGRVYRVDSDATHSPMFHQVEGLWVGEGVSFADLKGVIADFLKSFFETDDLTVRFRPSFFPFTEPSAEIDVAFMSGALKGCWLEIAGCGMVHPNVLRIAGIDPEKYTGFAFGFGQDRLTMLRYGINDLRLFFEGDLRFLRQFA
;
A
#
# COMPACT_ATOMS: atom_id res chain seq x y z
N MET A 1 -27.70 -20.74 -73.80
CA MET A 1 -26.73 -21.22 -72.83
C MET A 1 -25.54 -20.30 -72.75
N ASP A 2 -25.07 -19.70 -73.79
CA ASP A 2 -23.90 -18.77 -73.82
C ASP A 2 -23.99 -17.57 -72.88
N ASN A 3 -25.21 -17.06 -72.66
CA ASN A 3 -25.42 -15.92 -71.74
C ASN A 3 -25.28 -16.27 -70.26
N LEU A 4 -25.57 -17.50 -69.80
CA LEU A 4 -25.41 -17.93 -68.41
C LEU A 4 -23.93 -18.12 -68.01
N ASP A 5 -23.18 -18.80 -68.93
CA ASP A 5 -21.73 -19.00 -68.69
C ASP A 5 -20.97 -17.67 -68.67
N GLN A 6 -21.41 -16.71 -69.50
CA GLN A 6 -20.84 -15.36 -69.49
C GLN A 6 -21.13 -14.64 -68.17
N ILE A 7 -22.38 -14.69 -67.63
CA ILE A 7 -22.75 -14.09 -66.36
C ILE A 7 -21.92 -14.71 -65.19
N VAL A 8 -21.73 -16.04 -65.19
CA VAL A 8 -20.93 -16.72 -64.19
C VAL A 8 -19.47 -16.24 -64.24
N SER A 9 -18.89 -16.20 -65.45
CA SER A 9 -17.50 -15.73 -65.65
C SER A 9 -17.31 -14.27 -65.25
N GLU A 10 -18.26 -13.39 -65.61
CA GLU A 10 -18.26 -12.01 -65.20
C GLU A 10 -18.39 -11.82 -63.68
N ALA A 11 -19.23 -12.62 -63.02
CA ALA A 11 -19.38 -12.61 -61.57
C ALA A 11 -18.09 -13.05 -60.86
N GLN A 12 -17.50 -14.17 -61.31
CA GLN A 12 -16.23 -14.70 -60.79
C GLN A 12 -15.09 -13.66 -60.91
N SER A 13 -14.96 -13.04 -62.07
CA SER A 13 -13.94 -12.00 -62.31
C SER A 13 -14.18 -10.77 -61.49
N ALA A 14 -15.43 -10.33 -61.36
CA ALA A 14 -15.81 -9.14 -60.56
C ALA A 14 -15.56 -9.38 -59.07
N PHE A 15 -15.88 -10.57 -58.52
CA PHE A 15 -15.61 -10.88 -57.13
C PHE A 15 -14.11 -11.02 -56.86
N ALA A 16 -13.35 -11.66 -57.73
CA ALA A 16 -11.91 -11.85 -57.58
C ALA A 16 -11.13 -10.54 -57.45
N ALA A 17 -11.60 -9.47 -58.13
CA ALA A 17 -10.94 -8.17 -58.12
C ALA A 17 -11.17 -7.33 -56.83
N ILE A 18 -12.09 -7.74 -55.94
CA ILE A 18 -12.50 -6.95 -54.79
C ILE A 18 -11.79 -7.44 -53.54
N SER A 19 -11.22 -6.52 -52.77
CA SER A 19 -10.58 -6.77 -51.46
C SER A 19 -11.38 -6.18 -50.28
N ASP A 20 -12.38 -5.35 -50.54
CA ASP A 20 -13.19 -4.71 -49.54
C ASP A 20 -14.53 -5.43 -49.35
N PRO A 21 -14.93 -5.78 -48.09
CA PRO A 21 -16.18 -6.47 -47.80
C PRO A 21 -17.44 -5.74 -48.27
N ASP A 22 -17.48 -4.42 -48.09
CA ASP A 22 -18.66 -3.64 -48.48
C ASP A 22 -18.82 -3.52 -49.99
N ALA A 23 -17.71 -3.37 -50.71
CA ALA A 23 -17.70 -3.42 -52.17
C ALA A 23 -18.11 -4.79 -52.68
N LEU A 24 -17.76 -5.87 -51.99
CA LEU A 24 -18.19 -7.22 -52.37
C LEU A 24 -19.72 -7.40 -52.29
N GLU A 25 -20.34 -6.86 -51.24
CA GLU A 25 -21.80 -6.91 -51.08
C GLU A 25 -22.53 -6.03 -52.11
N GLN A 26 -21.93 -4.91 -52.53
CA GLN A 26 -22.49 -4.10 -53.64
C GLN A 26 -22.45 -4.84 -54.97
N VAL A 27 -21.33 -5.50 -55.30
CA VAL A 27 -21.21 -6.27 -56.55
C VAL A 27 -22.08 -7.52 -56.51
N LYS A 28 -22.24 -8.17 -55.36
CA LYS A 28 -23.21 -9.27 -55.15
C LYS A 28 -24.62 -8.83 -55.59
N ALA A 29 -25.05 -7.60 -55.21
CA ALA A 29 -26.36 -7.09 -55.54
C ALA A 29 -26.60 -7.00 -57.07
N ARG A 30 -25.55 -6.78 -57.88
CA ARG A 30 -25.61 -6.74 -59.34
C ARG A 30 -25.97 -8.11 -59.94
N PHE A 31 -25.55 -9.21 -59.34
CA PHE A 31 -25.79 -10.57 -59.88
C PHE A 31 -26.95 -11.27 -59.17
N LEU A 32 -27.00 -11.21 -57.84
CA LEU A 32 -27.93 -11.97 -56.96
C LEU A 32 -28.98 -11.10 -56.25
N GLY A 33 -28.95 -9.76 -56.38
CA GLY A 33 -29.89 -8.84 -55.76
C GLY A 33 -31.32 -8.99 -56.33
N LYS A 34 -32.28 -8.25 -55.78
CA LYS A 34 -33.70 -8.27 -56.21
C LYS A 34 -33.89 -7.93 -57.68
N SER A 35 -33.04 -7.13 -58.30
CA SER A 35 -32.92 -6.78 -59.71
C SER A 35 -31.63 -7.26 -60.35
N GLY A 36 -30.98 -8.24 -59.73
CA GLY A 36 -29.74 -8.82 -60.23
C GLY A 36 -29.96 -9.73 -61.46
N GLN A 37 -28.89 -9.87 -62.28
CA GLN A 37 -28.93 -10.55 -63.52
C GLN A 37 -29.52 -12.00 -63.44
N ILE A 38 -29.10 -12.75 -62.42
CA ILE A 38 -29.62 -14.12 -62.16
C ILE A 38 -31.10 -14.07 -61.74
N THR A 39 -31.46 -13.09 -60.92
CA THR A 39 -32.84 -12.95 -60.43
C THR A 39 -33.80 -12.56 -61.54
N GLU A 40 -33.39 -11.70 -62.47
CA GLU A 40 -34.18 -11.32 -63.63
C GLU A 40 -34.42 -12.51 -64.60
N LEU A 41 -33.37 -13.36 -64.79
CA LEU A 41 -33.52 -14.58 -65.55
C LEU A 41 -34.51 -15.55 -64.90
N LEU A 42 -34.49 -15.68 -63.58
CA LEU A 42 -35.49 -16.48 -62.83
C LEU A 42 -36.91 -15.96 -62.99
N LYS A 43 -37.10 -14.65 -62.97
CA LYS A 43 -38.41 -14.01 -63.20
C LYS A 43 -38.91 -14.23 -64.64
N GLY A 44 -37.96 -14.23 -65.61
CA GLY A 44 -38.22 -14.50 -67.02
C GLY A 44 -38.77 -15.90 -67.29
N LEU A 45 -38.44 -16.90 -66.45
CA LEU A 45 -38.96 -18.27 -66.59
C LEU A 45 -40.50 -18.36 -66.64
N GLY A 46 -41.18 -17.39 -65.99
CA GLY A 46 -42.66 -17.35 -66.00
C GLY A 46 -43.29 -17.24 -67.39
N LYS A 47 -42.53 -16.71 -68.37
CA LYS A 47 -43.00 -16.45 -69.75
C LYS A 47 -42.69 -17.60 -70.76
N LEU A 48 -41.98 -18.64 -70.34
CA LEU A 48 -41.56 -19.72 -71.16
C LEU A 48 -42.59 -20.88 -71.20
N PRO A 49 -42.65 -21.70 -72.32
CA PRO A 49 -43.43 -22.92 -72.39
C PRO A 49 -43.03 -23.96 -71.35
N ALA A 50 -43.95 -24.85 -70.95
CA ALA A 50 -43.75 -25.78 -69.84
C ALA A 50 -42.53 -26.70 -70.00
N GLU A 51 -42.25 -27.17 -71.22
CA GLU A 51 -41.12 -28.03 -71.53
C GLU A 51 -39.75 -27.33 -71.36
N GLU A 52 -39.69 -26.10 -71.84
CA GLU A 52 -38.44 -25.33 -71.80
C GLU A 52 -38.16 -24.76 -70.38
N LYS A 53 -39.22 -24.57 -69.62
CA LYS A 53 -39.14 -24.00 -68.26
C LYS A 53 -38.35 -24.84 -67.27
N LYS A 54 -38.47 -26.17 -67.38
CA LYS A 54 -37.75 -27.13 -66.53
C LYS A 54 -36.24 -27.14 -66.82
N THR A 55 -35.90 -27.12 -68.07
CA THR A 55 -34.48 -27.20 -68.55
C THR A 55 -33.79 -25.86 -68.31
N ALA A 56 -34.43 -24.70 -68.58
CA ALA A 56 -33.91 -23.42 -68.37
C ALA A 56 -33.79 -23.11 -66.87
N GLY A 57 -34.77 -23.53 -66.03
CA GLY A 57 -34.72 -23.37 -64.57
C GLY A 57 -33.59 -24.13 -63.93
N ALA A 58 -33.31 -25.38 -64.41
CA ALA A 58 -32.19 -26.15 -63.95
C ALA A 58 -30.82 -25.47 -64.27
N ALA A 59 -30.70 -24.96 -65.53
CA ALA A 59 -29.47 -24.22 -65.90
C ALA A 59 -29.24 -22.95 -65.14
N ILE A 60 -30.28 -22.15 -64.86
CA ILE A 60 -30.17 -20.92 -64.04
C ILE A 60 -29.81 -21.27 -62.62
N ASN A 61 -30.36 -22.35 -62.04
CA ASN A 61 -29.96 -22.77 -60.69
C ASN A 61 -28.52 -23.18 -60.58
N VAL A 62 -27.99 -23.89 -61.59
CA VAL A 62 -26.54 -24.25 -61.67
C VAL A 62 -25.69 -22.97 -61.69
N ALA A 63 -26.03 -22.03 -62.55
CA ALA A 63 -25.33 -20.73 -62.64
C ALA A 63 -25.42 -19.95 -61.34
N LYS A 64 -26.61 -19.90 -60.69
CA LYS A 64 -26.77 -19.31 -59.39
C LYS A 64 -25.87 -19.90 -58.33
N THR A 65 -25.84 -21.24 -58.25
CA THR A 65 -24.97 -21.95 -57.28
C THR A 65 -23.49 -21.66 -57.55
N ALA A 66 -23.07 -21.59 -58.82
CA ALA A 66 -21.70 -21.24 -59.16
C ALA A 66 -21.33 -19.82 -58.77
N VAL A 67 -22.23 -18.85 -58.97
CA VAL A 67 -22.02 -17.45 -58.54
C VAL A 67 -22.00 -17.33 -57.02
N GLU A 68 -22.88 -18.06 -56.30
CA GLU A 68 -22.90 -18.07 -54.83
C GLU A 68 -21.62 -18.74 -54.26
N ALA A 69 -21.13 -19.80 -54.89
CA ALA A 69 -19.87 -20.43 -54.52
C ALA A 69 -18.67 -19.48 -54.66
N ALA A 70 -18.54 -18.79 -55.79
CA ALA A 70 -17.50 -17.80 -56.04
C ALA A 70 -17.55 -16.62 -55.08
N LEU A 71 -18.76 -16.15 -54.74
CA LEU A 71 -18.97 -15.09 -53.74
C LEU A 71 -18.48 -15.55 -52.35
N ASN A 72 -18.86 -16.75 -51.92
CA ASN A 72 -18.49 -17.26 -50.61
C ASN A 72 -16.98 -17.53 -50.52
N GLU A 73 -16.38 -18.05 -51.53
CA GLU A 73 -14.92 -18.23 -51.62
C GLU A 73 -14.19 -16.88 -51.44
N ARG A 74 -14.64 -15.85 -52.16
CA ARG A 74 -14.04 -14.52 -52.04
C ARG A 74 -14.25 -13.91 -50.67
N ARG A 75 -15.43 -14.07 -50.08
CA ARG A 75 -15.75 -13.58 -48.76
C ARG A 75 -14.83 -14.22 -47.70
N GLU A 76 -14.62 -15.51 -47.75
CA GLU A 76 -13.69 -16.22 -46.85
C GLU A 76 -12.23 -15.80 -47.10
N ALA A 77 -11.83 -15.56 -48.35
CA ALA A 77 -10.49 -15.07 -48.66
C ALA A 77 -10.23 -13.67 -48.07
N ILE A 78 -11.19 -12.75 -48.22
CA ILE A 78 -11.10 -11.39 -47.61
C ILE A 78 -11.05 -11.47 -46.07
N ARG A 79 -11.91 -12.30 -45.48
CA ARG A 79 -11.96 -12.51 -44.03
C ARG A 79 -10.64 -13.06 -43.49
N LYS A 80 -10.08 -14.05 -44.19
CA LYS A 80 -8.79 -14.66 -43.85
C LYS A 80 -7.66 -13.64 -43.95
N ALA A 81 -7.59 -12.89 -45.05
CA ALA A 81 -6.57 -11.85 -45.22
C ALA A 81 -6.64 -10.75 -44.13
N ALA A 82 -7.84 -10.33 -43.74
CA ALA A 82 -8.04 -9.38 -42.66
C ALA A 82 -7.62 -9.97 -41.30
N LEU A 83 -7.92 -11.23 -41.04
CA LEU A 83 -7.47 -11.94 -39.84
C LEU A 83 -5.94 -12.08 -39.79
N ASP A 84 -5.34 -12.51 -40.89
CA ASP A 84 -3.88 -12.70 -41.00
C ASP A 84 -3.14 -11.37 -40.82
N ALA A 85 -3.67 -10.27 -41.37
CA ALA A 85 -3.11 -8.94 -41.18
C ALA A 85 -3.19 -8.51 -39.69
N ARG A 86 -4.33 -8.72 -39.04
CA ARG A 86 -4.52 -8.43 -37.63
C ARG A 86 -3.61 -9.27 -36.73
N LEU A 87 -3.49 -10.58 -37.02
CA LEU A 87 -2.58 -11.45 -36.27
C LEU A 87 -1.12 -11.09 -36.46
N ALA A 88 -0.74 -10.60 -37.65
CA ALA A 88 0.62 -10.10 -37.88
C ALA A 88 0.89 -8.80 -37.11
N GLU A 89 -0.09 -7.90 -37.01
CA GLU A 89 0.02 -6.65 -36.24
C GLU A 89 0.03 -6.90 -34.71
N GLU A 90 -0.77 -7.86 -34.26
CA GLU A 90 -0.87 -8.26 -32.85
C GLU A 90 0.25 -9.25 -32.42
N ALA A 91 1.13 -9.66 -33.33
CA ALA A 91 2.19 -10.64 -33.04
C ALA A 91 3.17 -10.09 -32.00
N LEU A 92 3.30 -10.82 -30.89
CA LEU A 92 4.28 -10.53 -29.84
C LEU A 92 5.49 -11.46 -29.99
N ASP A 93 6.67 -10.89 -29.82
CA ASP A 93 7.90 -11.68 -29.75
C ASP A 93 7.96 -12.41 -28.40
N VAL A 94 7.58 -13.69 -28.43
CA VAL A 94 7.59 -14.56 -27.24
C VAL A 94 9.00 -15.04 -26.85
N THR A 95 10.04 -14.71 -27.63
CA THR A 95 11.42 -15.04 -27.31
C THR A 95 12.07 -13.99 -26.40
N LEU A 96 11.45 -12.82 -26.29
CA LEU A 96 11.88 -11.81 -25.31
C LEU A 96 11.69 -12.35 -23.89
N PRO A 97 12.63 -12.05 -22.98
CA PRO A 97 12.47 -12.44 -21.58
C PRO A 97 11.16 -11.88 -21.04
N GLY A 98 10.43 -12.68 -20.27
CA GLY A 98 9.21 -12.25 -19.58
C GLY A 98 9.47 -11.00 -18.74
N ARG A 99 8.42 -10.30 -18.33
CA ARG A 99 8.55 -9.19 -17.38
C ARG A 99 9.32 -9.71 -16.17
N ALA A 100 10.41 -9.00 -15.82
CA ALA A 100 11.22 -9.36 -14.66
C ALA A 100 10.29 -9.59 -13.45
N GLU A 101 10.55 -10.66 -12.70
CA GLU A 101 9.88 -10.87 -11.43
C GLU A 101 10.07 -9.63 -10.58
N THR A 102 8.99 -9.03 -10.13
CA THR A 102 9.04 -7.91 -9.19
C THR A 102 9.62 -8.46 -7.90
N ARG A 103 10.85 -8.09 -7.57
CA ARG A 103 11.42 -8.39 -6.26
C ARG A 103 10.59 -7.65 -5.23
N GLY A 104 10.18 -8.33 -4.17
CA GLY A 104 9.56 -7.69 -3.02
C GLY A 104 10.57 -6.81 -2.28
N GLY A 105 10.10 -5.78 -1.61
CA GLY A 105 10.87 -4.92 -0.72
C GLY A 105 10.34 -4.96 0.70
N LEU A 106 11.07 -4.38 1.63
CA LEU A 106 10.60 -4.19 3.00
C LEU A 106 9.53 -3.09 3.03
N HIS A 107 8.52 -3.29 3.84
CA HIS A 107 7.49 -2.29 4.10
C HIS A 107 8.12 -0.97 4.59
N PRO A 108 7.64 0.21 4.19
CA PRO A 108 8.25 1.49 4.57
C PRO A 108 8.34 1.70 6.08
N VAL A 109 7.36 1.22 6.87
CA VAL A 109 7.40 1.25 8.33
C VAL A 109 8.55 0.37 8.87
N THR A 110 8.77 -0.82 8.31
CA THR A 110 9.90 -1.69 8.68
C THR A 110 11.24 -1.04 8.37
N ARG A 111 11.38 -0.45 7.18
CA ARG A 111 12.60 0.30 6.80
C ARG A 111 12.89 1.47 7.75
N THR A 112 11.82 2.14 8.17
CA THR A 112 11.94 3.24 9.16
C THR A 112 12.43 2.70 10.50
N LEU A 113 11.89 1.57 10.97
CA LEU A 113 12.34 0.94 12.22
C LEU A 113 13.81 0.55 12.17
N GLU A 114 14.24 -0.18 11.14
CA GLU A 114 15.65 -0.58 10.97
C GLU A 114 16.58 0.63 10.99
N ARG A 115 16.17 1.74 10.37
CA ARG A 115 16.94 2.98 10.41
C ARG A 115 17.01 3.59 11.81
N ILE A 116 15.90 3.64 12.54
CA ILE A 116 15.84 4.14 13.90
C ILE A 116 16.75 3.30 14.80
N GLU A 117 16.62 1.97 14.75
CA GLU A 117 17.44 1.05 15.53
C GLU A 117 18.94 1.23 15.24
N SER A 118 19.29 1.33 13.95
CA SER A 118 20.70 1.55 13.54
C SER A 118 21.27 2.86 14.07
N LEU A 119 20.49 3.97 14.02
CA LEU A 119 20.92 5.26 14.51
C LEU A 119 21.11 5.25 16.03
N PHE A 120 20.17 4.70 16.78
CA PHE A 120 20.28 4.62 18.25
C PHE A 120 21.36 3.62 18.70
N ALA A 121 21.52 2.50 18.00
CA ALA A 121 22.61 1.56 18.29
C ALA A 121 23.99 2.20 18.12
N SER A 122 24.15 3.12 17.14
CA SER A 122 25.42 3.82 16.91
C SER A 122 25.85 4.72 18.07
N ILE A 123 24.92 5.12 18.93
CA ILE A 123 25.18 5.94 20.14
C ILE A 123 25.00 5.14 21.45
N GLY A 124 24.97 3.80 21.34
CA GLY A 124 25.02 2.89 22.47
C GLY A 124 23.67 2.57 23.12
N PHE A 125 22.56 2.77 22.42
CA PHE A 125 21.26 2.29 22.87
C PHE A 125 21.03 0.85 22.42
N GLU A 126 20.42 0.06 23.28
CA GLU A 126 19.98 -1.31 23.00
C GLU A 126 18.48 -1.33 22.68
N VAL A 127 18.06 -2.32 21.89
CA VAL A 127 16.64 -2.55 21.61
C VAL A 127 16.04 -3.42 22.71
N ALA A 128 15.03 -2.91 23.39
CA ALA A 128 14.27 -3.65 24.39
C ALA A 128 12.89 -4.03 23.87
N ASP A 129 12.40 -5.19 24.24
CA ASP A 129 11.10 -5.74 23.85
C ASP A 129 10.24 -6.05 25.08
N GLY A 130 8.92 -6.17 24.86
CA GLY A 130 7.96 -6.53 25.91
C GLY A 130 6.57 -6.85 25.36
N PRO A 131 5.67 -7.33 26.22
CA PRO A 131 4.34 -7.82 25.80
C PRO A 131 3.44 -6.70 25.29
N GLU A 132 2.62 -7.01 24.27
CA GLU A 132 1.56 -6.12 23.78
C GLU A 132 0.30 -6.20 24.66
N ILE A 133 0.03 -7.38 25.19
CA ILE A 133 -1.01 -7.58 26.22
C ILE A 133 -0.35 -7.31 27.57
N GLU A 134 -0.80 -6.24 28.22
CA GLU A 134 -0.10 -5.70 29.37
C GLU A 134 -1.01 -5.59 30.59
N GLU A 135 -0.41 -5.56 31.75
CA GLU A 135 -1.10 -5.29 33.01
C GLU A 135 -1.30 -3.77 33.19
N ASP A 136 -2.45 -3.38 33.72
CA ASP A 136 -2.76 -1.96 34.07
C ASP A 136 -1.66 -1.34 34.93
N PHE A 137 -1.04 -2.12 35.81
CA PHE A 137 0.08 -1.65 36.63
C PHE A 137 1.21 -1.10 35.79
N PHE A 138 1.70 -1.82 34.81
CA PHE A 138 2.83 -1.38 33.98
C PHE A 138 2.43 -0.30 32.98
N ASN A 139 1.19 -0.37 32.47
CA ASN A 139 0.73 0.61 31.49
C ASN A 139 0.43 1.98 32.10
N PHE A 140 0.00 2.02 33.39
CA PHE A 140 -0.43 3.25 34.04
C PHE A 140 0.26 3.52 35.39
N THR A 141 0.10 2.62 36.35
CA THR A 141 0.57 2.88 37.74
C THR A 141 2.07 3.05 37.80
N ALA A 142 2.84 2.18 37.14
CA ALA A 142 4.30 2.29 37.07
C ALA A 142 4.77 3.55 36.32
N MET A 143 3.90 4.11 35.47
CA MET A 143 4.11 5.35 34.74
C MET A 143 3.53 6.59 35.49
N ASN A 144 3.36 6.50 36.79
CA ASN A 144 2.87 7.60 37.63
C ASN A 144 1.50 8.17 37.16
N THR A 145 0.68 7.38 36.50
CA THR A 145 -0.65 7.75 36.03
C THR A 145 -1.68 7.39 37.10
N PRO A 146 -2.39 8.36 37.69
CA PRO A 146 -3.35 8.10 38.78
C PRO A 146 -4.59 7.30 38.30
N GLU A 147 -5.34 6.69 39.24
CA GLU A 147 -6.47 5.83 38.91
C GLU A 147 -7.64 6.56 38.22
N ASP A 148 -7.82 7.83 38.52
CA ASP A 148 -8.86 8.70 37.96
C ASP A 148 -8.46 9.40 36.66
N HIS A 149 -7.26 9.11 36.11
CA HIS A 149 -6.79 9.75 34.90
C HIS A 149 -7.63 9.33 33.67
N PRO A 150 -8.05 10.26 32.80
CA PRO A 150 -8.91 9.98 31.65
C PRO A 150 -8.37 8.90 30.71
N ALA A 151 -7.05 8.79 30.54
CA ALA A 151 -6.41 7.77 29.70
C ALA A 151 -6.70 6.31 30.14
N ARG A 152 -7.15 6.09 31.39
CA ARG A 152 -7.60 4.78 31.85
C ARG A 152 -9.04 4.46 31.46
N SER A 153 -9.72 5.40 30.81
CA SER A 153 -11.10 5.20 30.35
C SER A 153 -11.16 4.09 29.27
N MET A 154 -12.23 3.31 29.31
CA MET A 154 -12.56 2.33 28.25
C MET A 154 -12.84 3.01 26.89
N HIS A 155 -13.02 4.31 26.85
CA HIS A 155 -13.18 5.06 25.59
C HIS A 155 -11.85 5.25 24.86
N ASP A 156 -10.72 5.17 25.57
CA ASP A 156 -9.39 5.38 25.00
C ASP A 156 -8.52 4.13 25.03
N THR A 157 -8.86 3.12 25.86
CA THR A 157 -8.06 1.91 26.09
C THR A 157 -8.84 0.64 25.81
N PHE A 158 -8.22 -0.29 25.09
CA PHE A 158 -8.78 -1.64 24.85
C PHE A 158 -8.45 -2.55 26.03
N TYR A 159 -9.44 -2.81 26.88
CA TYR A 159 -9.35 -3.84 27.93
C TYR A 159 -9.76 -5.20 27.40
N LEU A 160 -9.10 -6.26 27.84
CA LEU A 160 -9.46 -7.62 27.50
C LEU A 160 -10.70 -8.06 28.29
N GLN A 161 -11.47 -8.95 27.68
CA GLN A 161 -12.63 -9.58 28.32
C GLN A 161 -12.41 -11.07 28.47
N ASN A 162 -12.94 -11.63 29.55
CA ASN A 162 -13.06 -13.06 29.76
C ASN A 162 -14.12 -13.66 28.82
N PRO A 163 -14.14 -14.97 28.60
CA PRO A 163 -15.17 -15.63 27.78
C PRO A 163 -16.61 -15.39 28.23
N ASP A 164 -16.84 -15.07 29.50
CA ASP A 164 -18.14 -14.74 30.06
C ASP A 164 -18.58 -13.29 29.85
N GLY A 165 -17.74 -12.48 29.17
CA GLY A 165 -17.96 -11.05 28.89
C GLY A 165 -17.58 -10.12 30.05
N SER A 166 -17.09 -10.61 31.18
CA SER A 166 -16.50 -9.79 32.23
C SER A 166 -15.14 -9.25 31.79
N LEU A 167 -14.73 -8.10 32.31
CA LEU A 167 -13.37 -7.59 32.07
C LEU A 167 -12.34 -8.57 32.68
N ALA A 168 -11.34 -8.93 31.90
CA ALA A 168 -10.16 -9.62 32.42
C ALA A 168 -9.45 -8.68 33.41
N ASP A 169 -9.07 -9.21 34.55
CA ASP A 169 -8.65 -8.45 35.72
C ASP A 169 -7.45 -7.54 35.39
N LYS A 170 -7.74 -6.28 35.05
CA LYS A 170 -6.76 -5.22 34.73
C LYS A 170 -5.75 -5.56 33.62
N VAL A 171 -6.18 -6.30 32.61
CA VAL A 171 -5.38 -6.64 31.43
C VAL A 171 -5.90 -5.86 30.21
N LEU A 172 -4.98 -5.29 29.45
CA LEU A 172 -5.28 -4.39 28.35
C LEU A 172 -4.29 -4.54 27.18
N LEU A 173 -4.62 -3.99 26.01
CA LEU A 173 -3.64 -3.77 24.98
C LEU A 173 -2.88 -2.47 25.30
N ARG A 174 -1.55 -2.53 25.36
CA ARG A 174 -0.71 -1.38 25.78
C ARG A 174 -0.98 -0.15 24.89
N THR A 175 -1.12 1.00 25.54
CA THR A 175 -1.43 2.29 24.87
C THR A 175 -0.17 3.06 24.45
N HIS A 176 0.98 2.64 24.93
CA HIS A 176 2.32 3.13 24.63
C HIS A 176 3.36 2.05 24.92
N THR A 177 4.62 2.25 24.55
CA THR A 177 5.69 1.30 24.81
C THR A 177 6.43 1.52 26.13
N SER A 178 6.03 2.51 26.95
CA SER A 178 6.62 2.78 28.25
C SER A 178 6.58 1.61 29.24
N PRO A 179 5.61 0.67 29.22
CA PRO A 179 5.68 -0.55 30.04
C PRO A 179 7.00 -1.32 29.88
N ILE A 180 7.55 -1.34 28.68
CA ILE A 180 8.85 -1.98 28.40
C ILE A 180 9.94 -1.29 29.22
N GLN A 181 9.93 0.04 29.31
CA GLN A 181 10.90 0.82 30.10
C GLN A 181 10.82 0.44 31.58
N ALA A 182 9.62 0.37 32.15
CA ALA A 182 9.41 -0.01 33.54
C ALA A 182 9.90 -1.44 33.81
N ARG A 183 9.55 -2.37 32.96
CA ARG A 183 10.01 -3.78 33.07
C ARG A 183 11.52 -3.89 32.95
N TYR A 184 12.12 -3.16 32.01
CA TYR A 184 13.57 -3.15 31.84
C TYR A 184 14.30 -2.58 33.04
N MET A 185 13.84 -1.44 33.57
CA MET A 185 14.40 -0.82 34.79
C MET A 185 14.33 -1.78 35.99
N GLN A 186 13.18 -2.43 36.24
CA GLN A 186 13.04 -3.41 37.31
C GLN A 186 13.99 -4.61 37.13
N ALA A 187 14.10 -5.14 35.91
CA ALA A 187 15.03 -6.23 35.62
C ALA A 187 16.48 -5.81 35.81
N HIS A 188 16.82 -4.59 35.39
CA HIS A 188 18.15 -4.02 35.56
C HIS A 188 18.53 -3.87 37.03
N VAL A 189 17.62 -3.33 37.85
CA VAL A 189 17.81 -3.23 39.32
C VAL A 189 17.98 -4.61 39.96
N LYS A 190 17.19 -5.60 39.54
CA LYS A 190 17.34 -6.98 40.03
C LYS A 190 18.73 -7.57 39.71
N CYS A 191 19.29 -7.24 38.57
CA CYS A 191 20.62 -7.72 38.16
C CYS A 191 21.76 -6.95 38.79
N TYR A 192 21.65 -5.63 38.87
CA TYR A 192 22.77 -4.72 39.18
C TYR A 192 22.59 -3.85 40.43
N GLY A 193 21.42 -3.85 41.07
CA GLY A 193 21.11 -3.01 42.22
C GLY A 193 21.97 -3.29 43.45
N HIS A 194 22.70 -4.41 43.49
CA HIS A 194 23.65 -4.73 44.55
C HIS A 194 25.03 -4.05 44.36
N LEU A 195 25.26 -3.42 43.18
CA LEU A 195 26.53 -2.74 42.90
C LEU A 195 26.49 -1.33 43.50
N GLU A 196 27.67 -0.83 43.88
CA GLU A 196 27.81 0.55 44.33
C GLU A 196 27.35 1.57 43.28
N LYS A 197 27.66 1.25 42.02
CA LYS A 197 27.18 2.01 40.85
C LYS A 197 26.58 1.03 39.84
N MET A 198 25.27 1.24 39.54
CA MET A 198 24.64 0.49 38.47
C MET A 198 25.15 0.96 37.10
N PRO A 199 25.29 0.06 36.11
CA PRO A 199 25.49 0.45 34.73
C PRO A 199 24.37 1.38 34.24
N GLU A 200 24.69 2.27 33.30
CA GLU A 200 23.67 3.11 32.67
C GLU A 200 22.66 2.25 31.88
N ILE A 201 21.42 2.69 31.89
CA ILE A 201 20.37 2.14 31.02
C ILE A 201 20.28 3.04 29.81
N ARG A 202 20.45 2.50 28.61
CA ARG A 202 20.24 3.16 27.34
C ARG A 202 19.50 2.22 26.44
N ILE A 203 18.19 2.41 26.31
CA ILE A 203 17.33 1.55 25.49
C ILE A 203 16.41 2.35 24.59
N ILE A 204 16.05 1.76 23.44
CA ILE A 204 14.85 2.08 22.71
C ILE A 204 13.87 0.93 22.80
N ALA A 205 12.60 1.24 22.87
CA ALA A 205 11.50 0.28 22.98
C ALA A 205 10.52 0.47 21.82
N PRO A 206 10.79 -0.13 20.64
CA PRO A 206 9.85 -0.11 19.53
C PRO A 206 8.72 -1.11 19.76
N GLY A 207 7.54 -0.81 19.21
CA GLY A 207 6.46 -1.77 19.25
C GLY A 207 5.12 -1.22 18.79
N ARG A 208 4.17 -2.13 18.62
CA ARG A 208 2.78 -1.79 18.35
C ARG A 208 2.10 -1.33 19.62
N VAL A 209 1.24 -0.34 19.48
CA VAL A 209 0.43 0.22 20.54
C VAL A 209 -1.00 0.42 20.07
N TYR A 210 -1.94 0.53 20.99
CA TYR A 210 -3.36 0.43 20.69
C TYR A 210 -4.15 1.51 21.41
N ARG A 211 -5.00 2.24 20.68
CA ARG A 211 -5.90 3.27 21.20
C ARG A 211 -7.24 3.20 20.50
N VAL A 212 -8.31 3.50 21.21
CA VAL A 212 -9.66 3.57 20.64
C VAL A 212 -9.80 4.87 19.86
N ASP A 213 -9.16 4.92 18.68
CA ASP A 213 -9.21 6.09 17.80
C ASP A 213 -9.04 5.63 16.34
N SER A 214 -9.76 6.23 15.41
CA SER A 214 -9.70 5.85 13.99
C SER A 214 -10.18 6.98 13.09
N ASP A 215 -9.22 7.62 12.39
CA ASP A 215 -9.49 8.61 11.34
C ASP A 215 -8.39 8.58 10.26
N ALA A 216 -8.30 9.59 9.40
CA ALA A 216 -7.27 9.66 8.35
C ALA A 216 -5.84 9.81 8.90
N THR A 217 -5.69 10.21 10.17
CA THR A 217 -4.41 10.47 10.84
C THR A 217 -4.18 9.55 12.04
N HIS A 218 -5.19 8.79 12.45
CA HIS A 218 -5.16 7.87 13.59
C HIS A 218 -5.60 6.48 13.17
N SER A 219 -4.92 5.46 13.67
CA SER A 219 -5.25 4.06 13.52
C SER A 219 -5.41 3.43 14.91
N PRO A 220 -6.36 2.49 15.10
CA PRO A 220 -6.51 1.78 16.37
C PRO A 220 -5.24 1.03 16.79
N MET A 221 -4.43 0.63 15.85
CA MET A 221 -3.08 0.11 16.05
C MET A 221 -2.11 0.97 15.25
N PHE A 222 -1.03 1.39 15.89
CA PHE A 222 0.08 2.11 15.26
C PHE A 222 1.41 1.72 15.90
N HIS A 223 2.52 2.16 15.31
CA HIS A 223 3.85 1.84 15.82
C HIS A 223 4.44 3.04 16.55
N GLN A 224 5.02 2.78 17.71
CA GLN A 224 5.70 3.75 18.55
C GLN A 224 7.11 3.27 18.85
N VAL A 225 8.03 4.22 18.97
CA VAL A 225 9.36 3.99 19.54
C VAL A 225 9.54 4.94 20.69
N GLU A 226 9.86 4.41 21.86
CA GLU A 226 10.26 5.20 23.02
C GLU A 226 11.72 4.95 23.34
N GLY A 227 12.39 5.95 23.87
CA GLY A 227 13.75 5.85 24.35
C GLY A 227 13.87 6.20 25.82
N LEU A 228 14.77 5.53 26.49
CA LEU A 228 15.09 5.77 27.91
C LEU A 228 16.61 5.78 28.10
N TRP A 229 17.09 6.80 28.75
CA TRP A 229 18.45 6.85 29.29
C TRP A 229 18.41 7.17 30.77
N VAL A 230 18.96 6.30 31.62
CA VAL A 230 19.10 6.49 33.06
C VAL A 230 20.55 6.31 33.46
N GLY A 231 21.08 7.24 34.22
CA GLY A 231 22.47 7.22 34.72
C GLY A 231 22.72 8.33 35.76
N GLU A 232 23.95 8.37 36.27
CA GLU A 232 24.35 9.47 37.17
C GLU A 232 24.53 10.75 36.33
N GLY A 233 23.81 11.82 36.72
CA GLY A 233 23.98 13.15 36.14
C GLY A 233 23.40 13.33 34.72
N VAL A 234 22.57 12.40 34.24
CA VAL A 234 21.83 12.57 32.98
C VAL A 234 20.90 13.76 33.05
N SER A 235 20.93 14.61 32.04
CA SER A 235 20.27 15.92 32.05
C SER A 235 19.34 16.13 30.85
N PHE A 236 18.52 17.19 30.95
CA PHE A 236 17.68 17.64 29.82
C PHE A 236 18.53 18.14 28.63
N ALA A 237 19.76 18.57 28.86
CA ALA A 237 20.68 18.94 27.78
C ALA A 237 21.10 17.73 26.96
N ASP A 238 21.33 16.57 27.60
CA ASP A 238 21.63 15.33 26.92
C ASP A 238 20.45 14.87 26.07
N LEU A 239 19.23 14.96 26.61
CA LEU A 239 17.99 14.69 25.85
C LEU A 239 17.93 15.55 24.58
N LYS A 240 18.17 16.86 24.71
CA LYS A 240 18.14 17.78 23.57
C LYS A 240 19.18 17.43 22.51
N GLY A 241 20.39 17.08 22.94
CA GLY A 241 21.48 16.65 22.05
C GLY A 241 21.10 15.39 21.27
N VAL A 242 20.72 14.33 21.99
CA VAL A 242 20.31 13.05 21.39
C VAL A 242 19.19 13.21 20.36
N ILE A 243 18.15 13.96 20.70
CA ILE A 243 17.01 14.17 19.79
C ILE A 243 17.39 15.01 18.59
N ALA A 244 18.14 16.09 18.75
CA ALA A 244 18.55 16.95 17.65
C ALA A 244 19.43 16.19 16.64
N ASP A 245 20.40 15.42 17.13
CA ASP A 245 21.29 14.62 16.31
C ASP A 245 20.55 13.46 15.62
N PHE A 246 19.65 12.79 16.35
CA PHE A 246 18.79 11.75 15.76
C PHE A 246 17.97 12.30 14.60
N LEU A 247 17.26 13.42 14.78
CA LEU A 247 16.37 13.96 13.76
C LEU A 247 17.11 14.42 12.51
N LYS A 248 18.28 15.05 12.66
CA LYS A 248 19.12 15.43 11.52
C LYS A 248 19.60 14.20 10.76
N SER A 249 20.07 13.19 11.48
CA SER A 249 20.54 11.93 10.88
C SER A 249 19.41 11.13 10.24
N PHE A 250 18.23 11.12 10.87
CA PHE A 250 17.07 10.41 10.38
C PHE A 250 16.53 11.01 9.07
N PHE A 251 16.40 12.33 9.00
CA PHE A 251 15.93 13.03 7.80
C PHE A 251 17.03 13.32 6.79
N GLU A 252 18.30 13.04 7.13
CA GLU A 252 19.48 13.30 6.27
C GLU A 252 19.56 14.76 5.82
N THR A 253 19.31 15.69 6.73
CA THR A 253 19.30 17.11 6.43
C THR A 253 19.79 17.94 7.62
N ASP A 254 20.60 18.95 7.33
CA ASP A 254 20.93 20.02 8.28
C ASP A 254 19.90 21.16 8.27
N ASP A 255 19.01 21.16 7.29
CA ASP A 255 17.97 22.15 7.08
C ASP A 255 16.71 21.86 7.92
N LEU A 256 16.93 21.51 9.19
CA LEU A 256 15.92 21.15 10.16
C LEU A 256 16.09 21.94 11.45
N THR A 257 15.03 22.62 11.89
CA THR A 257 14.99 23.28 13.18
C THR A 257 14.15 22.46 14.15
N VAL A 258 14.70 22.22 15.35
CA VAL A 258 14.02 21.50 16.43
C VAL A 258 13.66 22.50 17.54
N ARG A 259 12.42 22.41 18.01
CA ARG A 259 11.92 23.21 19.13
C ARG A 259 11.35 22.30 20.21
N PHE A 260 11.63 22.64 21.46
CA PHE A 260 11.04 21.98 22.62
C PHE A 260 10.02 22.95 23.25
N ARG A 261 8.76 22.54 23.30
CA ARG A 261 7.69 23.32 23.99
C ARG A 261 7.37 22.68 25.35
N PRO A 262 7.25 23.43 26.42
CA PRO A 262 6.78 22.88 27.70
C PRO A 262 5.44 22.14 27.53
N SER A 263 5.35 20.98 28.16
CA SER A 263 4.16 20.13 28.15
C SER A 263 4.02 19.41 29.49
N PHE A 264 3.04 18.54 29.61
CA PHE A 264 2.82 17.72 30.79
C PHE A 264 2.58 16.27 30.42
N PHE A 265 3.37 15.38 31.02
CA PHE A 265 3.13 13.94 31.03
C PHE A 265 3.30 13.41 32.46
N PRO A 266 2.44 12.47 32.94
CA PRO A 266 2.51 11.98 34.31
C PRO A 266 3.86 11.33 34.67
N PHE A 267 4.55 10.79 33.71
CA PHE A 267 5.78 10.00 33.86
C PHE A 267 7.07 10.81 33.67
N THR A 268 6.97 12.10 33.32
CA THR A 268 8.15 13.00 33.15
C THR A 268 7.95 14.36 33.82
N GLU A 269 9.04 14.92 34.36
CA GLU A 269 9.07 16.26 34.95
C GLU A 269 10.53 16.82 34.95
N PRO A 270 10.83 17.90 34.21
CA PRO A 270 9.96 18.61 33.27
C PRO A 270 9.65 17.81 32.02
N SER A 271 8.48 18.08 31.42
CA SER A 271 8.03 17.49 30.16
C SER A 271 8.08 18.51 29.02
N ALA A 272 8.28 18.04 27.81
CA ALA A 272 8.23 18.84 26.58
C ALA A 272 7.69 18.06 25.40
N GLU A 273 7.04 18.78 24.50
CA GLU A 273 6.77 18.32 23.15
C GLU A 273 7.85 18.78 22.20
N ILE A 274 8.18 17.93 21.23
CA ILE A 274 9.22 18.19 20.23
C ILE A 274 8.55 18.51 18.91
N ASP A 275 8.78 19.73 18.42
CA ASP A 275 8.36 20.17 17.11
C ASP A 275 9.56 20.26 16.18
N VAL A 276 9.34 19.95 14.91
CA VAL A 276 10.30 20.15 13.84
C VAL A 276 9.74 21.09 12.77
N ALA A 277 10.62 21.89 12.17
CA ALA A 277 10.31 22.67 11.00
C ALA A 277 11.40 22.47 9.95
N PHE A 278 10.99 22.14 8.73
CA PHE A 278 11.86 22.11 7.57
C PHE A 278 12.01 23.51 7.00
N MET A 279 13.23 23.90 6.65
CA MET A 279 13.50 25.23 6.09
C MET A 279 13.40 25.24 4.57
N SER A 280 13.19 24.07 3.94
CA SER A 280 13.01 23.87 2.49
C SER A 280 11.89 22.87 2.19
N GLY A 281 11.53 22.72 0.91
CA GLY A 281 10.53 21.75 0.46
C GLY A 281 9.08 22.15 0.72
N ALA A 282 8.16 21.19 0.54
CA ALA A 282 6.69 21.40 0.64
C ALA A 282 6.21 21.78 2.06
N LEU A 283 6.96 21.39 3.09
CA LEU A 283 6.63 21.66 4.51
C LEU A 283 7.42 22.84 5.06
N LYS A 284 8.02 23.67 4.22
CA LYS A 284 8.83 24.82 4.64
C LYS A 284 8.09 25.73 5.60
N GLY A 285 8.70 25.93 6.78
CA GLY A 285 8.23 26.85 7.82
C GLY A 285 7.02 26.34 8.63
N CYS A 286 6.50 25.14 8.31
CA CYS A 286 5.44 24.50 9.11
C CYS A 286 6.06 23.79 10.31
N TRP A 287 5.59 24.13 11.51
CA TRP A 287 5.94 23.39 12.72
C TRP A 287 5.07 22.13 12.84
N LEU A 288 5.72 21.00 12.98
CA LEU A 288 5.09 19.68 13.10
C LEU A 288 5.51 19.07 14.43
N GLU A 289 4.56 18.77 15.28
CA GLU A 289 4.79 17.98 16.48
C GLU A 289 5.08 16.53 16.08
N ILE A 290 6.15 15.97 16.62
CA ILE A 290 6.62 14.62 16.29
C ILE A 290 6.81 13.71 17.49
N ALA A 291 7.00 14.27 18.69
CA ALA A 291 7.35 13.48 19.88
C ALA A 291 6.99 14.19 21.18
N GLY A 292 6.77 13.41 22.21
CA GLY A 292 6.81 13.85 23.60
C GLY A 292 8.13 13.42 24.27
N CYS A 293 8.61 14.19 25.23
CA CYS A 293 9.83 13.87 25.97
C CYS A 293 9.88 14.52 27.35
N GLY A 294 10.84 14.15 28.16
CA GLY A 294 11.08 14.80 29.45
C GLY A 294 12.09 14.06 30.33
N MET A 295 12.39 14.62 31.46
CA MET A 295 13.15 13.94 32.51
C MET A 295 12.23 12.92 33.19
N VAL A 296 12.71 11.73 33.43
CA VAL A 296 11.93 10.66 34.07
C VAL A 296 11.49 11.13 35.47
N HIS A 297 10.19 11.03 35.71
CA HIS A 297 9.64 11.47 37.02
C HIS A 297 10.22 10.62 38.16
N PRO A 298 10.63 11.24 39.31
CA PRO A 298 11.22 10.53 40.46
C PRO A 298 10.39 9.31 40.93
N ASN A 299 9.04 9.41 40.86
CA ASN A 299 8.18 8.32 41.27
C ASN A 299 8.32 7.08 40.36
N VAL A 300 8.51 7.28 39.04
CA VAL A 300 8.77 6.20 38.10
C VAL A 300 10.06 5.46 38.45
N LEU A 301 11.12 6.21 38.73
CA LEU A 301 12.40 5.61 39.19
C LEU A 301 12.24 4.86 40.52
N ARG A 302 11.52 5.41 41.52
CA ARG A 302 11.25 4.72 42.79
C ARG A 302 10.46 3.44 42.64
N ILE A 303 9.42 3.44 41.78
CA ILE A 303 8.60 2.25 41.50
C ILE A 303 9.45 1.18 40.83
N ALA A 304 10.39 1.56 39.98
CA ALA A 304 11.35 0.64 39.38
C ALA A 304 12.44 0.14 40.35
N GLY A 305 12.56 0.75 41.55
CA GLY A 305 13.60 0.43 42.55
C GLY A 305 14.90 1.21 42.38
N ILE A 306 14.88 2.28 41.58
CA ILE A 306 16.06 3.15 41.35
C ILE A 306 15.97 4.36 42.28
N ASP A 307 17.09 4.67 42.93
CA ASP A 307 17.20 5.85 43.80
C ASP A 307 17.27 7.16 42.98
N PRO A 308 16.24 8.01 42.99
CA PRO A 308 16.22 9.27 42.24
C PRO A 308 17.16 10.34 42.74
N GLU A 309 17.70 10.21 43.93
CA GLU A 309 18.72 11.14 44.45
C GLU A 309 20.12 10.83 43.84
N LYS A 310 20.33 9.61 43.40
CA LYS A 310 21.59 9.17 42.80
C LYS A 310 21.53 9.12 41.27
N TYR A 311 20.40 8.71 40.70
CA TYR A 311 20.22 8.51 39.28
C TYR A 311 19.13 9.44 38.73
N THR A 312 19.42 10.03 37.60
CA THR A 312 18.47 10.77 36.79
C THR A 312 18.32 10.14 35.43
N GLY A 313 17.29 10.50 34.70
CA GLY A 313 17.12 9.97 33.34
C GLY A 313 16.20 10.83 32.52
N PHE A 314 16.23 10.61 31.23
CA PHE A 314 15.25 11.16 30.32
C PHE A 314 14.54 10.06 29.51
N ALA A 315 13.33 10.36 29.08
CA ALA A 315 12.58 9.53 28.13
C ALA A 315 12.02 10.39 26.99
N PHE A 316 11.81 9.75 25.88
CA PHE A 316 11.13 10.33 24.71
C PHE A 316 10.30 9.27 24.01
N GLY A 317 9.27 9.68 23.27
CA GLY A 317 8.45 8.79 22.49
C GLY A 317 7.93 9.45 21.23
N PHE A 318 8.02 8.75 20.10
CA PHE A 318 7.50 9.22 18.81
C PHE A 318 6.76 8.12 18.06
N GLY A 319 5.74 8.53 17.30
CA GLY A 319 5.03 7.65 16.39
C GLY A 319 5.91 7.31 15.18
N GLN A 320 6.30 6.06 15.06
CA GLN A 320 7.14 5.58 13.94
C GLN A 320 6.44 5.79 12.59
N ASP A 321 5.14 5.55 12.53
CA ASP A 321 4.33 5.77 11.32
C ASP A 321 4.34 7.25 10.91
N ARG A 322 4.29 8.18 11.88
CA ARG A 322 4.40 9.62 11.62
C ARG A 322 5.74 10.00 11.01
N LEU A 323 6.84 9.47 11.55
CA LEU A 323 8.17 9.68 10.99
C LEU A 323 8.29 9.09 9.58
N THR A 324 7.67 7.92 9.35
CA THR A 324 7.62 7.28 8.03
C THR A 324 6.87 8.16 7.02
N MET A 325 5.70 8.68 7.41
CA MET A 325 4.94 9.61 6.58
C MET A 325 5.76 10.83 6.16
N LEU A 326 6.44 11.46 7.12
CA LEU A 326 7.26 12.65 6.86
C LEU A 326 8.47 12.35 5.97
N ARG A 327 9.15 11.22 6.18
CA ARG A 327 10.33 10.83 5.41
C ARG A 327 10.00 10.51 3.95
N TYR A 328 8.88 9.85 3.70
CA TYR A 328 8.48 9.40 2.36
C TYR A 328 7.43 10.30 1.69
N GLY A 329 7.00 11.38 2.34
CA GLY A 329 6.00 12.30 1.79
C GLY A 329 4.60 11.69 1.67
N ILE A 330 4.24 10.76 2.55
CA ILE A 330 2.95 10.09 2.59
C ILE A 330 1.99 10.91 3.44
N ASN A 331 0.82 11.20 2.91
CA ASN A 331 -0.17 12.07 3.55
C ASN A 331 -1.38 11.33 4.15
N ASP A 332 -1.45 10.01 4.01
CA ASP A 332 -2.54 9.18 4.54
C ASP A 332 -1.96 7.93 5.23
N LEU A 333 -2.17 7.85 6.54
CA LEU A 333 -1.68 6.75 7.39
C LEU A 333 -2.24 5.39 6.99
N ARG A 334 -3.47 5.34 6.46
CA ARG A 334 -4.19 4.11 6.12
C ARG A 334 -3.47 3.32 5.03
N LEU A 335 -2.72 3.99 4.15
CA LEU A 335 -1.93 3.35 3.10
C LEU A 335 -0.92 2.32 3.63
N PHE A 336 -0.46 2.48 4.87
CA PHE A 336 0.44 1.50 5.51
C PHE A 336 -0.25 0.18 5.87
N PHE A 337 -1.59 0.19 6.01
CA PHE A 337 -2.34 -0.95 6.54
C PHE A 337 -3.30 -1.58 5.52
N GLU A 338 -3.60 -0.91 4.40
CA GLU A 338 -4.54 -1.39 3.39
C GLU A 338 -3.98 -2.51 2.50
N GLY A 339 -2.67 -2.71 2.46
CA GLY A 339 -2.04 -3.76 1.65
C GLY A 339 -2.10 -3.50 0.13
N ASP A 340 -2.32 -2.26 -0.31
CA ASP A 340 -2.38 -1.91 -1.74
C ASP A 340 -1.02 -2.13 -2.42
N LEU A 341 -0.97 -3.10 -3.33
CA LEU A 341 0.25 -3.43 -4.05
C LEU A 341 0.79 -2.28 -4.91
N ARG A 342 -0.05 -1.34 -5.35
CA ARG A 342 0.40 -0.15 -6.11
C ARG A 342 1.20 0.78 -5.22
N PHE A 343 0.80 0.89 -3.95
CA PHE A 343 1.54 1.62 -2.93
C PHE A 343 2.84 0.90 -2.56
N LEU A 344 2.74 -0.38 -2.21
CA LEU A 344 3.88 -1.17 -1.72
C LEU A 344 4.99 -1.33 -2.76
N ARG A 345 4.67 -1.45 -4.05
CA ARG A 345 5.65 -1.55 -5.14
C ARG A 345 6.58 -0.33 -5.28
N GLN A 346 6.20 0.81 -4.73
CA GLN A 346 7.05 2.01 -4.73
C GLN A 346 8.27 1.87 -3.80
N PHE A 347 8.23 0.88 -2.91
CA PHE A 347 9.30 0.59 -1.94
C PHE A 347 10.06 -0.72 -2.25
N ALA A 348 9.75 -1.38 -3.37
CA ALA A 348 10.39 -2.63 -3.80
C ALA A 348 11.79 -2.41 -4.39
#